data_f35c53390f30d51e84f9b87051b3df28
#
_entry.id   f35c53390f30d51e84f9b87051b3df28
#
_cell.length_a   1.000
_cell.length_b   1.000
_cell.length_c   1.000
_cell.angle_alpha   90.00
_cell.angle_beta   90.00
_cell.angle_gamma   90.00
#
_symmetry.space_group_name_H-M   'P 1'
#
loop_
_entity.id
_entity.type
_entity.pdbx_description
1 polymer ?
#
loop_
_entity_poly.entity_id
_entity_poly.type
_entity_poly.pdbx_seq_one_letter_code
_entity_poly.pdbx_strand_id
1 'polypeptide(L)'
;VSTTVFIVPGSIGDPAAPSGGNRYDRRIAEESARAGMPVRELPLDGAWPDPSGAERARLSRALDGLPDGTPVLVDGLVACGVPDVLAPAAARLRLAVLVHLPLADEGGLRAERAEAYERAEGAVLRAAVRVVATSGHAARDIARRHRLDPARVHTVEPGTDRAPLAPGTDGASRLLCVAAVTPRKGQDLLAEALGRNRDRRWTCVMAGPLPSEAASPGGPSRPTFAERVEERLGRHGIRDRVRFTGALGPSALDGEFACADLMVLPSRAETYGMVVSEALARGVPVLASGAGALPETVGRVSGGRVPGLLVPSGDASALAGALGRWWGDGALRVGLRAAARERRALLRSWRSAAADMARVLELLHGDRAAAEGTR
;
A
#
# COMPACT_ATOMS: atom_id res chain seq x y z
N VAL A 1 16.64 19.47 20.15
CA VAL A 1 15.61 19.14 19.13
C VAL A 1 14.59 18.25 19.81
N SER A 2 13.31 18.66 19.84
CA SER A 2 12.23 17.84 20.41
C SER A 2 12.04 16.59 19.56
N THR A 3 11.94 15.41 20.20
CA THR A 3 11.74 14.14 19.49
C THR A 3 10.32 14.09 18.90
N THR A 4 10.20 13.78 17.61
CA THR A 4 8.89 13.56 16.98
C THR A 4 8.24 12.29 17.55
N VAL A 5 6.98 12.38 17.94
CA VAL A 5 6.17 11.22 18.35
C VAL A 5 5.53 10.62 17.09
N PHE A 6 5.70 9.32 16.86
CA PHE A 6 5.06 8.61 15.76
C PHE A 6 3.99 7.66 16.30
N ILE A 7 2.72 8.03 16.08
CA ILE A 7 1.56 7.23 16.50
C ILE A 7 1.22 6.26 15.37
N VAL A 8 1.21 4.98 15.69
CA VAL A 8 1.00 3.88 14.74
C VAL A 8 -0.02 2.87 15.27
N PRO A 9 -0.66 2.06 14.42
CA PRO A 9 -1.52 0.97 14.87
C PRO A 9 -0.74 -0.04 15.74
N GLY A 10 -1.35 -0.55 16.81
CA GLY A 10 -0.74 -1.57 17.67
C GLY A 10 -0.37 -2.85 16.93
N SER A 11 -1.07 -3.15 15.82
CA SER A 11 -0.80 -4.27 14.93
C SER A 11 0.42 -4.10 14.02
N ILE A 12 1.19 -3.00 14.15
CA ILE A 12 2.35 -2.71 13.27
C ILE A 12 3.38 -3.85 13.24
N GLY A 13 3.47 -4.63 14.32
CA GLY A 13 4.38 -5.76 14.47
C GLY A 13 3.77 -7.13 14.20
N ASP A 14 2.47 -7.23 13.91
CA ASP A 14 1.78 -8.52 13.80
C ASP A 14 2.16 -9.26 12.51
N PRO A 15 2.87 -10.40 12.59
CA PRO A 15 3.22 -11.20 11.42
C PRO A 15 2.02 -11.91 10.79
N ALA A 16 0.89 -12.05 11.52
CA ALA A 16 -0.32 -12.67 11.00
C ALA A 16 -1.14 -11.71 10.13
N ALA A 17 -0.92 -10.39 10.28
CA ALA A 17 -1.61 -9.34 9.52
C ALA A 17 -0.62 -8.45 8.75
N PRO A 18 0.17 -9.01 7.81
CA PRO A 18 1.15 -8.21 7.06
C PRO A 18 0.44 -7.18 6.19
N SER A 19 0.81 -5.91 6.36
CA SER A 19 0.33 -4.82 5.52
C SER A 19 1.49 -3.99 4.97
N GLY A 20 1.27 -3.36 3.81
CA GLY A 20 2.24 -2.44 3.22
C GLY A 20 2.46 -1.20 4.10
N GLY A 21 1.39 -0.68 4.72
CA GLY A 21 1.44 0.44 5.65
C GLY A 21 2.31 0.12 6.87
N ASN A 22 2.01 -0.95 7.59
CA ASN A 22 2.78 -1.38 8.77
C ASN A 22 4.26 -1.58 8.44
N ARG A 23 4.57 -2.14 7.26
CA ARG A 23 5.96 -2.31 6.82
C ARG A 23 6.62 -0.96 6.53
N TYR A 24 5.91 -0.05 5.89
CA TYR A 24 6.39 1.30 5.63
C TYR A 24 6.74 2.01 6.94
N ASP A 25 5.80 2.06 7.88
CA ASP A 25 5.96 2.77 9.15
C ASP A 25 7.17 2.25 9.94
N ARG A 26 7.28 0.93 10.06
CA ARG A 26 8.42 0.30 10.73
C ARG A 26 9.75 0.66 10.06
N ARG A 27 9.81 0.56 8.73
CA ARG A 27 11.04 0.84 7.99
C ARG A 27 11.44 2.31 8.06
N ILE A 28 10.46 3.23 8.04
CA ILE A 28 10.73 4.66 8.23
C ILE A 28 11.26 4.93 9.64
N ALA A 29 10.66 4.35 10.68
CA ALA A 29 11.13 4.53 12.06
C ALA A 29 12.57 4.00 12.25
N GLU A 30 12.85 2.78 11.76
CA GLU A 30 14.18 2.16 11.80
C GLU A 30 15.26 2.99 11.08
N GLU A 31 14.99 3.43 9.86
CA GLU A 31 15.96 4.19 9.06
C GLU A 31 16.13 5.63 9.55
N SER A 32 15.07 6.25 10.10
CA SER A 32 15.16 7.56 10.75
C SER A 32 16.07 7.49 11.97
N ALA A 33 15.98 6.43 12.78
CA ALA A 33 16.87 6.22 13.91
C ALA A 33 18.33 6.07 13.45
N ARG A 34 18.58 5.30 12.40
CA ARG A 34 19.92 5.14 11.80
C ARG A 34 20.49 6.44 11.21
N ALA A 35 19.62 7.34 10.75
CA ALA A 35 19.98 8.66 10.25
C ALA A 35 20.22 9.70 11.36
N GLY A 36 20.11 9.33 12.63
CA GLY A 36 20.30 10.24 13.77
C GLY A 36 19.07 11.13 14.07
N MET A 37 17.92 10.83 13.50
CA MET A 37 16.64 11.50 13.75
C MET A 37 15.59 10.50 14.29
N PRO A 38 15.79 9.95 15.49
CA PRO A 38 14.89 8.95 16.02
C PRO A 38 13.50 9.54 16.26
N VAL A 39 12.49 8.78 15.87
CA VAL A 39 11.10 9.03 16.26
C VAL A 39 10.77 8.19 17.50
N ARG A 40 9.93 8.72 18.37
CA ARG A 40 9.38 7.95 19.48
C ARG A 40 8.09 7.28 19.05
N GLU A 41 8.16 6.01 18.76
CA GLU A 41 6.97 5.23 18.40
C GLU A 41 6.00 5.13 19.57
N LEU A 42 4.72 5.29 19.27
CA LEU A 42 3.61 5.13 20.20
C LEU A 42 2.55 4.22 19.55
N PRO A 43 2.69 2.89 19.67
CA PRO A 43 1.70 1.97 19.14
C PRO A 43 0.41 2.04 19.96
N LEU A 44 -0.72 2.12 19.27
CA LEU A 44 -2.05 2.17 19.88
C LEU A 44 -2.89 0.98 19.40
N ASP A 45 -3.20 0.10 20.33
CA ASP A 45 -4.13 -1.00 20.08
C ASP A 45 -5.54 -0.45 19.89
N GLY A 46 -6.23 -1.00 18.89
CA GLY A 46 -7.59 -0.60 18.59
C GLY A 46 -8.08 -1.12 17.24
N ALA A 47 -9.39 -1.10 17.07
CA ALA A 47 -10.04 -1.46 15.82
C ALA A 47 -10.05 -0.26 14.84
N TRP A 48 -8.88 0.23 14.48
CA TRP A 48 -8.73 1.34 13.54
C TRP A 48 -9.17 0.94 12.12
N PRO A 49 -9.90 1.84 11.42
CA PRO A 49 -10.24 3.23 11.72
C PRO A 49 -11.54 3.42 12.54
N ASP A 50 -12.13 2.36 13.06
CA ASP A 50 -13.39 2.36 13.82
C ASP A 50 -13.19 1.99 15.30
N PRO A 51 -12.47 2.82 16.05
CA PRO A 51 -12.17 2.50 17.44
C PRO A 51 -13.43 2.57 18.33
N SER A 52 -13.47 1.71 19.34
CA SER A 52 -14.42 1.82 20.45
C SER A 52 -14.22 3.11 21.24
N GLY A 53 -15.18 3.46 22.08
CA GLY A 53 -15.05 4.63 22.97
C GLY A 53 -13.83 4.57 23.91
N ALA A 54 -13.47 3.38 24.38
CA ALA A 54 -12.28 3.18 25.23
C ALA A 54 -10.97 3.41 24.46
N GLU A 55 -10.88 2.92 23.21
CA GLU A 55 -9.72 3.11 22.32
C GLU A 55 -9.57 4.57 21.92
N ARG A 56 -10.68 5.24 21.58
CA ARG A 56 -10.73 6.68 21.31
C ARG A 56 -10.25 7.50 22.50
N ALA A 57 -10.73 7.18 23.72
CA ALA A 57 -10.29 7.84 24.94
C ALA A 57 -8.79 7.58 25.24
N ARG A 58 -8.25 6.42 24.85
CA ARG A 58 -6.81 6.13 24.99
C ARG A 58 -5.98 7.02 24.06
N LEU A 59 -6.39 7.19 22.81
CA LEU A 59 -5.73 8.10 21.88
C LEU A 59 -5.79 9.56 22.40
N SER A 60 -6.97 10.02 22.88
CA SER A 60 -7.11 11.36 23.45
C SER A 60 -6.14 11.58 24.60
N ARG A 61 -6.12 10.67 25.61
CA ARG A 61 -5.17 10.79 26.74
C ARG A 61 -3.71 10.77 26.29
N ALA A 62 -3.36 9.97 25.29
CA ALA A 62 -2.00 9.93 24.76
C ALA A 62 -1.59 11.27 24.14
N LEU A 63 -2.49 11.91 23.41
CA LEU A 63 -2.27 13.23 22.83
C LEU A 63 -2.25 14.31 23.94
N ASP A 64 -3.18 14.29 24.89
CA ASP A 64 -3.28 15.25 25.99
C ASP A 64 -2.04 15.26 26.89
N GLY A 65 -1.38 14.11 27.03
CA GLY A 65 -0.12 13.99 27.77
C GLY A 65 1.11 14.58 27.06
N LEU A 66 0.99 15.04 25.80
CA LEU A 66 2.09 15.66 25.07
C LEU A 66 2.12 17.18 25.34
N PRO A 67 3.30 17.79 25.55
CA PRO A 67 3.46 19.25 25.63
C PRO A 67 2.98 19.97 24.36
N ASP A 68 2.52 21.19 24.50
CA ASP A 68 2.15 22.04 23.37
C ASP A 68 3.33 22.25 22.41
N GLY A 69 3.04 22.28 21.13
CA GLY A 69 4.05 22.40 20.08
C GLY A 69 4.83 21.09 19.79
N THR A 70 4.52 19.97 20.50
CA THR A 70 5.16 18.68 20.18
C THR A 70 4.86 18.27 18.75
N PRO A 71 5.90 17.94 17.95
CA PRO A 71 5.70 17.38 16.60
C PRO A 71 5.21 15.94 16.71
N VAL A 72 4.10 15.64 16.01
CA VAL A 72 3.47 14.33 16.01
C VAL A 72 3.18 13.89 14.58
N LEU A 73 3.74 12.76 14.19
CA LEU A 73 3.35 12.04 12.98
C LEU A 73 2.33 10.98 13.36
N VAL A 74 1.21 10.90 12.66
CA VAL A 74 0.16 9.90 12.94
C VAL A 74 -0.14 9.12 11.67
N ASP A 75 -0.16 7.79 11.77
CA ASP A 75 -0.66 6.93 10.70
C ASP A 75 -2.13 7.27 10.39
N GLY A 76 -2.46 7.40 9.11
CA GLY A 76 -3.79 7.78 8.64
C GLY A 76 -4.89 6.80 9.06
N LEU A 77 -4.55 5.52 9.23
CA LEU A 77 -5.51 4.52 9.72
C LEU A 77 -5.96 4.85 11.16
N VAL A 78 -5.04 5.33 12.02
CA VAL A 78 -5.36 5.77 13.38
C VAL A 78 -6.04 7.15 13.38
N ALA A 79 -5.53 8.06 12.52
CA ALA A 79 -5.96 9.46 12.53
C ALA A 79 -7.33 9.70 11.90
N CYS A 80 -7.54 9.18 10.68
CA CYS A 80 -8.59 9.66 9.79
C CYS A 80 -10.01 9.22 10.16
N GLY A 81 -10.14 8.22 11.06
CA GLY A 81 -11.44 7.78 11.59
C GLY A 81 -11.96 8.57 12.80
N VAL A 82 -11.14 9.46 13.38
CA VAL A 82 -11.43 10.11 14.68
C VAL A 82 -11.19 11.64 14.66
N PRO A 83 -11.88 12.37 13.77
CA PRO A 83 -11.70 13.82 13.62
C PRO A 83 -12.01 14.61 14.90
N ASP A 84 -12.90 14.13 15.72
CA ASP A 84 -13.29 14.71 17.02
C ASP A 84 -12.15 14.68 18.07
N VAL A 85 -11.17 13.79 17.90
CA VAL A 85 -9.96 13.72 18.73
C VAL A 85 -8.80 14.48 18.10
N LEU A 86 -8.55 14.25 16.81
CA LEU A 86 -7.36 14.79 16.13
C LEU A 86 -7.48 16.28 15.79
N ALA A 87 -8.64 16.77 15.39
CA ALA A 87 -8.78 18.18 15.03
C ALA A 87 -8.57 19.14 16.23
N PRO A 88 -9.11 18.89 17.45
CA PRO A 88 -8.75 19.66 18.63
C PRO A 88 -7.26 19.55 19.01
N ALA A 89 -6.67 18.36 18.92
CA ALA A 89 -5.26 18.16 19.23
C ALA A 89 -4.34 18.98 18.29
N ALA A 90 -4.73 19.14 17.01
CA ALA A 90 -4.00 19.91 16.03
C ALA A 90 -3.91 21.43 16.38
N ALA A 91 -4.78 21.93 17.25
CA ALA A 91 -4.72 23.33 17.70
C ALA A 91 -3.50 23.62 18.59
N ARG A 92 -2.95 22.59 19.25
CA ARG A 92 -1.82 22.72 20.17
C ARG A 92 -0.60 21.87 19.79
N LEU A 93 -0.79 20.78 19.05
CA LEU A 93 0.28 19.89 18.55
C LEU A 93 0.60 20.21 17.10
N ARG A 94 1.82 19.90 16.69
CA ARG A 94 2.25 20.05 15.28
C ARG A 94 2.02 18.74 14.57
N LEU A 95 0.81 18.56 14.07
CA LEU A 95 0.34 17.32 13.50
C LEU A 95 0.77 17.17 12.03
N ALA A 96 1.41 16.04 11.71
CA ALA A 96 1.48 15.49 10.35
C ALA A 96 0.70 14.18 10.28
N VAL A 97 -0.01 13.94 9.19
CA VAL A 97 -0.75 12.69 8.95
C VAL A 97 -0.13 11.97 7.76
N LEU A 98 0.23 10.69 7.96
CA LEU A 98 0.76 9.81 6.93
C LEU A 98 -0.36 8.95 6.35
N VAL A 99 -0.74 9.22 5.11
CA VAL A 99 -1.85 8.52 4.44
C VAL A 99 -1.29 7.43 3.54
N HIS A 100 -1.45 6.17 3.95
CA HIS A 100 -1.11 5.00 3.14
C HIS A 100 -2.16 4.69 2.09
N LEU A 101 -3.42 4.83 2.44
CA LEU A 101 -4.59 4.66 1.57
C LEU A 101 -5.71 5.54 2.11
N PRO A 102 -6.36 6.38 1.29
CA PRO A 102 -7.58 7.05 1.72
C PRO A 102 -8.61 6.05 2.22
N LEU A 103 -9.23 6.29 3.37
CA LEU A 103 -10.13 5.34 4.01
C LEU A 103 -11.31 4.96 3.10
N ALA A 104 -11.80 5.90 2.30
CA ALA A 104 -12.89 5.67 1.36
C ALA A 104 -12.53 4.75 0.18
N ASP A 105 -11.23 4.53 -0.08
CA ASP A 105 -10.75 3.69 -1.18
C ASP A 105 -10.62 2.21 -0.77
N GLU A 106 -10.92 1.86 0.48
CA GLU A 106 -10.94 0.45 0.89
C GLU A 106 -12.08 -0.30 0.19
N GLY A 107 -11.76 -1.51 -0.26
CA GLY A 107 -12.71 -2.28 -1.07
C GLY A 107 -13.85 -2.87 -0.24
N GLY A 108 -15.06 -2.88 -0.83
CA GLY A 108 -16.24 -3.51 -0.20
C GLY A 108 -17.04 -2.60 0.72
N LEU A 109 -16.70 -1.33 0.83
CA LEU A 109 -17.45 -0.34 1.60
C LEU A 109 -18.81 -0.04 0.91
N ARG A 110 -19.84 0.17 1.73
CA ARG A 110 -21.10 0.79 1.26
C ARG A 110 -20.86 2.29 1.04
N ALA A 111 -21.63 2.88 0.10
CA ALA A 111 -21.46 4.28 -0.29
C ALA A 111 -21.51 5.24 0.92
N GLU A 112 -22.48 5.06 1.82
CA GLU A 112 -22.65 5.93 3.00
C GLU A 112 -21.42 5.85 3.93
N ARG A 113 -20.79 4.66 4.02
CA ARG A 113 -19.58 4.47 4.84
C ARG A 113 -18.37 5.12 4.20
N ALA A 114 -18.21 4.96 2.88
CA ALA A 114 -17.14 5.62 2.13
C ALA A 114 -17.23 7.14 2.26
N GLU A 115 -18.43 7.72 2.09
CA GLU A 115 -18.66 9.15 2.29
C GLU A 115 -18.37 9.62 3.74
N ALA A 116 -18.74 8.80 4.74
CA ALA A 116 -18.45 9.12 6.13
C ALA A 116 -16.94 9.17 6.39
N TYR A 117 -16.19 8.20 5.87
CA TYR A 117 -14.73 8.18 5.95
C TYR A 117 -14.10 9.37 5.22
N GLU A 118 -14.58 9.70 4.02
CA GLU A 118 -14.06 10.84 3.26
C GLU A 118 -14.26 12.17 4.01
N ARG A 119 -15.42 12.36 4.64
CA ARG A 119 -15.66 13.54 5.48
C ARG A 119 -14.75 13.58 6.71
N ALA A 120 -14.61 12.45 7.41
CA ALA A 120 -13.78 12.35 8.62
C ALA A 120 -12.30 12.59 8.29
N GLU A 121 -11.78 11.90 7.26
CA GLU A 121 -10.42 12.08 6.76
C GLU A 121 -10.17 13.54 6.38
N GLY A 122 -11.06 14.14 5.59
CA GLY A 122 -10.93 15.54 5.18
C GLY A 122 -10.91 16.52 6.36
N ALA A 123 -11.65 16.26 7.44
CA ALA A 123 -11.62 17.09 8.64
C ALA A 123 -10.24 17.02 9.33
N VAL A 124 -9.67 15.84 9.49
CA VAL A 124 -8.34 15.62 10.08
C VAL A 124 -7.24 16.25 9.22
N LEU A 125 -7.24 15.98 7.91
CA LEU A 125 -6.19 16.46 7.01
C LEU A 125 -6.18 17.99 6.86
N ARG A 126 -7.35 18.64 6.93
CA ARG A 126 -7.40 20.12 6.96
C ARG A 126 -6.85 20.71 8.26
N ALA A 127 -7.03 20.03 9.38
CA ALA A 127 -6.51 20.46 10.68
C ALA A 127 -4.99 20.22 10.82
N ALA A 128 -4.45 19.19 10.17
CA ALA A 128 -3.02 18.84 10.23
C ALA A 128 -2.14 19.92 9.58
N VAL A 129 -0.95 20.15 10.12
CA VAL A 129 0.05 21.10 9.57
C VAL A 129 0.62 20.57 8.25
N ARG A 130 0.89 19.27 8.19
CA ARG A 130 1.43 18.59 7.00
C ARG A 130 0.68 17.28 6.76
N VAL A 131 0.64 16.88 5.50
CA VAL A 131 0.12 15.58 5.08
C VAL A 131 1.23 14.87 4.29
N VAL A 132 1.45 13.61 4.57
CA VAL A 132 2.41 12.76 3.85
C VAL A 132 1.66 11.71 3.07
N ALA A 133 1.97 11.60 1.79
CA ALA A 133 1.43 10.59 0.88
C ALA A 133 2.55 9.71 0.32
N THR A 134 2.23 8.48 -0.04
CA THR A 134 3.21 7.45 -0.45
C THR A 134 3.60 7.52 -1.92
N SER A 135 3.02 8.42 -2.72
CA SER A 135 3.37 8.66 -4.13
C SER A 135 2.94 10.05 -4.58
N GLY A 136 3.50 10.51 -5.70
CA GLY A 136 3.07 11.74 -6.35
C GLY A 136 1.60 11.70 -6.77
N HIS A 137 1.13 10.56 -7.28
CA HIS A 137 -0.29 10.35 -7.59
C HIS A 137 -1.17 10.52 -6.35
N ALA A 138 -0.84 9.83 -5.25
CA ALA A 138 -1.61 9.90 -4.01
C ALA A 138 -1.60 11.31 -3.42
N ALA A 139 -0.47 12.02 -3.46
CA ALA A 139 -0.37 13.41 -2.99
C ALA A 139 -1.32 14.34 -3.76
N ARG A 140 -1.33 14.26 -5.09
CA ARG A 140 -2.23 15.05 -5.93
C ARG A 140 -3.70 14.71 -5.71
N ASP A 141 -4.01 13.43 -5.55
CA ASP A 141 -5.38 12.96 -5.31
C ASP A 141 -5.92 13.44 -3.95
N ILE A 142 -5.14 13.27 -2.88
CA ILE A 142 -5.48 13.73 -1.52
C ILE A 142 -5.66 15.26 -1.50
N ALA A 143 -4.74 16.02 -2.10
CA ALA A 143 -4.84 17.47 -2.17
C ALA A 143 -6.13 17.93 -2.87
N ARG A 144 -6.46 17.31 -4.02
CA ARG A 144 -7.66 17.63 -4.79
C ARG A 144 -8.94 17.21 -4.03
N ARG A 145 -8.98 15.98 -3.51
CA ARG A 145 -10.16 15.38 -2.85
C ARG A 145 -10.57 16.18 -1.61
N HIS A 146 -9.60 16.57 -0.80
CA HIS A 146 -9.84 17.29 0.45
C HIS A 146 -9.62 18.79 0.37
N ARG A 147 -9.37 19.34 -0.84
CA ARG A 147 -9.14 20.79 -1.10
C ARG A 147 -8.02 21.34 -0.22
N LEU A 148 -6.91 20.62 -0.12
CA LEU A 148 -5.75 21.04 0.63
C LEU A 148 -4.83 21.91 -0.25
N ASP A 149 -4.11 22.84 0.38
CA ASP A 149 -2.99 23.50 -0.27
C ASP A 149 -1.93 22.45 -0.63
N PRO A 150 -1.56 22.31 -1.93
CA PRO A 150 -0.54 21.35 -2.36
C PRO A 150 0.80 21.50 -1.64
N ALA A 151 1.15 22.70 -1.18
CA ALA A 151 2.38 22.96 -0.42
C ALA A 151 2.40 22.26 0.97
N ARG A 152 1.25 21.85 1.47
CA ARG A 152 1.12 21.09 2.73
C ARG A 152 1.18 19.58 2.53
N VAL A 153 1.10 19.10 1.27
CA VAL A 153 1.04 17.67 0.96
C VAL A 153 2.38 17.22 0.38
N HIS A 154 3.09 16.40 1.13
CA HIS A 154 4.43 15.93 0.80
C HIS A 154 4.41 14.49 0.31
N THR A 155 5.27 14.19 -0.66
CA THR A 155 5.44 12.82 -1.14
C THR A 155 6.66 12.19 -0.48
N VAL A 156 6.45 11.07 0.22
CA VAL A 156 7.53 10.22 0.74
C VAL A 156 7.30 8.81 0.24
N GLU A 157 7.92 8.48 -0.90
CA GLU A 157 7.79 7.16 -1.50
C GLU A 157 8.46 6.08 -0.66
N PRO A 158 7.88 4.87 -0.57
CA PRO A 158 8.53 3.73 0.07
C PRO A 158 9.90 3.41 -0.53
N GLY A 159 10.81 2.95 0.30
CA GLY A 159 12.02 2.30 -0.16
C GLY A 159 11.77 0.85 -0.57
N THR A 160 12.76 0.28 -1.24
CA THR A 160 12.77 -1.12 -1.64
C THR A 160 14.06 -1.78 -1.17
N ASP A 161 13.95 -2.94 -0.54
CA ASP A 161 15.11 -3.72 -0.14
C ASP A 161 15.77 -4.35 -1.38
N ARG A 162 17.10 -4.38 -1.38
CA ARG A 162 17.84 -5.15 -2.39
C ARG A 162 17.54 -6.65 -2.21
N ALA A 163 17.36 -7.35 -3.31
CA ALA A 163 17.09 -8.77 -3.31
C ALA A 163 17.92 -9.49 -4.39
N PRO A 164 18.17 -10.80 -4.26
CA PRO A 164 18.74 -11.59 -5.35
C PRO A 164 17.86 -11.56 -6.59
N LEU A 165 18.45 -11.76 -7.77
CA LEU A 165 17.66 -11.94 -9.00
C LEU A 165 16.87 -13.23 -8.90
N ALA A 166 15.60 -13.18 -9.27
CA ALA A 166 14.76 -14.36 -9.39
C ALA A 166 15.20 -15.21 -10.60
N PRO A 167 15.54 -16.48 -10.40
CA PRO A 167 15.80 -17.40 -11.53
C PRO A 167 14.54 -17.63 -12.37
N GLY A 168 13.36 -17.62 -11.74
CA GLY A 168 12.11 -18.01 -12.37
C GLY A 168 12.01 -19.54 -12.56
N THR A 169 11.14 -19.95 -13.48
CA THR A 169 11.01 -21.35 -13.88
C THR A 169 11.38 -21.56 -15.36
N ASP A 170 10.41 -21.63 -16.27
CA ASP A 170 10.61 -21.75 -17.72
C ASP A 170 10.60 -20.38 -18.43
N GLY A 171 10.50 -19.31 -17.69
CA GLY A 171 10.44 -17.94 -18.20
C GLY A 171 9.06 -17.48 -18.63
N ALA A 172 8.00 -18.26 -18.40
CA ALA A 172 6.66 -17.93 -18.88
C ALA A 172 5.50 -18.40 -17.96
N SER A 173 5.61 -19.61 -17.36
CA SER A 173 4.43 -20.31 -16.88
C SER A 173 4.09 -20.06 -15.40
N ARG A 174 5.02 -19.55 -14.61
CA ARG A 174 4.80 -19.31 -13.17
C ARG A 174 4.38 -17.88 -12.89
N LEU A 175 3.11 -17.70 -12.56
CA LEU A 175 2.55 -16.41 -12.16
C LEU A 175 2.52 -16.25 -10.64
N LEU A 176 2.74 -15.02 -10.15
CA LEU A 176 2.67 -14.68 -8.75
C LEU A 176 1.79 -13.43 -8.56
N CYS A 177 0.82 -13.52 -7.66
CA CYS A 177 0.02 -12.36 -7.20
C CYS A 177 0.22 -12.23 -5.69
N VAL A 178 0.87 -11.15 -5.23
CA VAL A 178 1.11 -10.91 -3.80
C VAL A 178 0.21 -9.79 -3.33
N ALA A 179 -0.84 -10.11 -2.62
CA ALA A 179 -1.79 -9.15 -2.04
C ALA A 179 -2.76 -9.86 -1.10
N ALA A 180 -3.28 -9.16 -0.10
CA ALA A 180 -4.47 -9.61 0.62
C ALA A 180 -5.60 -9.90 -0.38
N VAL A 181 -6.36 -10.98 -0.17
CA VAL A 181 -7.43 -11.37 -1.10
C VAL A 181 -8.67 -10.54 -0.81
N THR A 182 -8.76 -9.39 -1.45
CA THR A 182 -9.82 -8.38 -1.25
C THR A 182 -10.34 -7.83 -2.57
N PRO A 183 -11.57 -7.30 -2.62
CA PRO A 183 -12.12 -6.69 -3.83
C PRO A 183 -11.22 -5.62 -4.44
N ARG A 184 -10.55 -4.80 -3.63
CA ARG A 184 -9.62 -3.76 -4.08
C ARG A 184 -8.43 -4.31 -4.85
N LYS A 185 -7.94 -5.50 -4.48
CA LYS A 185 -6.77 -6.14 -5.11
C LYS A 185 -7.09 -6.92 -6.39
N GLY A 186 -8.37 -7.16 -6.69
CA GLY A 186 -8.82 -7.58 -8.02
C GLY A 186 -8.49 -9.03 -8.39
N GLN A 187 -8.34 -9.95 -7.43
CA GLN A 187 -8.08 -11.37 -7.74
C GLN A 187 -9.22 -12.01 -8.53
N ASP A 188 -10.43 -11.48 -8.44
CA ASP A 188 -11.56 -11.88 -9.26
C ASP A 188 -11.37 -11.54 -10.76
N LEU A 189 -10.73 -10.41 -11.06
CA LEU A 189 -10.34 -10.05 -12.44
C LEU A 189 -9.24 -10.98 -12.95
N LEU A 190 -8.29 -11.33 -12.07
CA LEU A 190 -7.24 -12.29 -12.43
C LEU A 190 -7.82 -13.68 -12.71
N ALA A 191 -8.74 -14.16 -11.87
CA ALA A 191 -9.41 -15.45 -12.08
C ALA A 191 -10.14 -15.49 -13.43
N GLU A 192 -10.85 -14.42 -13.79
CA GLU A 192 -11.52 -14.28 -15.09
C GLU A 192 -10.52 -14.28 -16.26
N ALA A 193 -9.43 -13.52 -16.12
CA ALA A 193 -8.41 -13.43 -17.16
C ALA A 193 -7.67 -14.76 -17.37
N LEU A 194 -7.38 -15.49 -16.29
CA LEU A 194 -6.78 -16.83 -16.33
C LEU A 194 -7.73 -17.83 -16.99
N GLY A 195 -9.04 -17.78 -16.67
CA GLY A 195 -10.06 -18.62 -17.27
C GLY A 195 -10.13 -18.47 -18.79
N ARG A 196 -9.99 -17.25 -19.32
CA ARG A 196 -9.95 -16.98 -20.77
C ARG A 196 -8.67 -17.51 -21.45
N ASN A 197 -7.65 -17.84 -20.68
CA ASN A 197 -6.38 -18.39 -21.13
C ASN A 197 -6.15 -19.83 -20.61
N ARG A 198 -7.23 -20.58 -20.32
CA ARG A 198 -7.16 -21.94 -19.77
C ARG A 198 -6.38 -22.92 -20.64
N ASP A 199 -6.35 -22.72 -21.96
CA ASP A 199 -5.68 -23.58 -22.92
C ASP A 199 -4.14 -23.37 -22.92
N ARG A 200 -3.64 -22.35 -22.21
CA ARG A 200 -2.20 -22.10 -22.06
C ARG A 200 -1.65 -22.89 -20.86
N ARG A 201 -0.37 -23.18 -20.89
CA ARG A 201 0.33 -23.80 -19.75
C ARG A 201 0.77 -22.71 -18.76
N TRP A 202 0.22 -22.74 -17.56
CA TRP A 202 0.57 -21.84 -16.48
C TRP A 202 0.13 -22.39 -15.11
N THR A 203 0.73 -21.88 -14.04
CA THR A 203 0.28 -21.99 -12.67
C THR A 203 0.33 -20.62 -12.02
N CYS A 204 -0.53 -20.37 -11.03
CA CYS A 204 -0.58 -19.10 -10.33
C CYS A 204 -0.55 -19.30 -8.82
N VAL A 205 0.27 -18.50 -8.13
CA VAL A 205 0.23 -18.40 -6.67
C VAL A 205 -0.40 -17.06 -6.31
N MET A 206 -1.42 -17.10 -5.44
CA MET A 206 -2.02 -15.95 -4.79
C MET A 206 -1.58 -15.97 -3.32
N ALA A 207 -0.60 -15.13 -3.00
CA ALA A 207 0.01 -15.05 -1.68
C ALA A 207 -0.47 -13.80 -0.94
N GLY A 208 -1.04 -13.98 0.23
CA GLY A 208 -1.51 -12.91 1.08
C GLY A 208 -2.65 -13.33 2.00
N PRO A 209 -2.95 -12.52 3.02
CA PRO A 209 -4.04 -12.80 3.94
C PRO A 209 -5.37 -13.03 3.23
N LEU A 210 -6.16 -13.92 3.79
CA LEU A 210 -7.55 -14.20 3.41
C LEU A 210 -8.46 -13.57 4.48
N PRO A 211 -8.82 -12.28 4.37
CA PRO A 211 -9.66 -11.65 5.37
C PRO A 211 -11.01 -12.36 5.48
N SER A 212 -11.41 -12.67 6.69
CA SER A 212 -12.78 -13.10 6.98
C SER A 212 -13.69 -11.88 6.90
N GLU A 213 -14.74 -11.93 6.08
CA GLU A 213 -15.81 -10.94 6.17
C GLU A 213 -16.54 -11.17 7.51
N ALA A 214 -16.63 -10.15 8.35
CA ALA A 214 -17.35 -10.27 9.61
C ALA A 214 -18.81 -10.65 9.30
N ALA A 215 -19.22 -11.82 9.78
CA ALA A 215 -20.60 -12.24 9.67
C ALA A 215 -21.47 -11.24 10.42
N SER A 216 -22.50 -10.69 9.77
CA SER A 216 -23.52 -9.93 10.48
C SER A 216 -24.19 -10.83 11.50
N PRO A 217 -24.27 -10.46 12.79
CA PRO A 217 -24.92 -11.31 13.79
C PRO A 217 -26.35 -11.68 13.35
N GLY A 218 -26.63 -12.98 13.19
CA GLY A 218 -27.95 -13.51 12.85
C GLY A 218 -28.35 -13.47 11.38
N GLY A 219 -27.47 -13.06 10.47
CA GLY A 219 -27.71 -13.11 9.02
C GLY A 219 -27.15 -14.40 8.37
N PRO A 220 -27.65 -14.79 7.17
CA PRO A 220 -27.03 -15.88 6.41
C PRO A 220 -25.58 -15.52 6.08
N SER A 221 -24.68 -16.49 6.29
CA SER A 221 -23.27 -16.34 5.94
C SER A 221 -23.15 -16.06 4.44
N ARG A 222 -22.66 -14.88 4.08
CA ARG A 222 -22.33 -14.57 2.69
C ARG A 222 -20.94 -15.12 2.39
N PRO A 223 -20.71 -15.67 1.19
CA PRO A 223 -19.38 -16.14 0.82
C PRO A 223 -18.39 -14.99 0.87
N THR A 224 -17.22 -15.24 1.46
CA THR A 224 -16.10 -14.30 1.50
C THR A 224 -15.63 -13.97 0.08
N PHE A 225 -14.85 -12.89 -0.07
CA PHE A 225 -14.30 -12.58 -1.39
C PHE A 225 -13.40 -13.71 -1.91
N ALA A 226 -12.63 -14.35 -1.04
CA ALA A 226 -11.78 -15.48 -1.41
C ALA A 226 -12.59 -16.66 -1.95
N GLU A 227 -13.69 -17.04 -1.28
CA GLU A 227 -14.59 -18.11 -1.73
C GLU A 227 -15.23 -17.76 -3.09
N ARG A 228 -15.61 -16.50 -3.32
CA ARG A 228 -16.13 -16.05 -4.63
C ARG A 228 -15.06 -16.15 -5.74
N VAL A 229 -13.79 -15.88 -5.42
CA VAL A 229 -12.69 -16.07 -6.36
C VAL A 229 -12.48 -17.54 -6.66
N GLU A 230 -12.49 -18.42 -5.64
CA GLU A 230 -12.36 -19.88 -5.80
C GLU A 230 -13.50 -20.47 -6.64
N GLU A 231 -14.74 -20.05 -6.38
CA GLU A 231 -15.89 -20.44 -7.18
C GLU A 231 -15.73 -20.05 -8.66
N ARG A 232 -15.22 -18.84 -8.92
CA ARG A 232 -14.95 -18.38 -10.29
C ARG A 232 -13.89 -19.23 -10.98
N LEU A 233 -12.81 -19.57 -10.27
CA LEU A 233 -11.78 -20.49 -10.78
C LEU A 233 -12.37 -21.87 -11.10
N GLY A 234 -13.27 -22.38 -10.23
CA GLY A 234 -13.98 -23.64 -10.45
C GLY A 234 -14.87 -23.61 -11.69
N ARG A 235 -15.62 -22.51 -11.91
CA ARG A 235 -16.47 -22.33 -13.11
C ARG A 235 -15.65 -22.31 -14.42
N HIS A 236 -14.42 -21.86 -14.35
CA HIS A 236 -13.48 -21.90 -15.51
C HIS A 236 -12.73 -23.23 -15.64
N GLY A 237 -12.86 -24.17 -14.68
CA GLY A 237 -12.14 -25.45 -14.67
C GLY A 237 -10.64 -25.31 -14.45
N ILE A 238 -10.19 -24.31 -13.69
CA ILE A 238 -8.77 -23.99 -13.49
C ILE A 238 -8.38 -23.88 -12.00
N ARG A 239 -9.24 -24.34 -11.07
CA ARG A 239 -9.02 -24.22 -9.61
C ARG A 239 -7.74 -24.93 -9.16
N ASP A 240 -7.44 -26.07 -9.73
CA ASP A 240 -6.26 -26.89 -9.46
C ASP A 240 -4.92 -26.23 -9.87
N ARG A 241 -4.98 -25.23 -10.74
CA ARG A 241 -3.81 -24.49 -11.22
C ARG A 241 -3.48 -23.23 -10.40
N VAL A 242 -4.34 -22.89 -9.44
CA VAL A 242 -4.19 -21.71 -8.58
C VAL A 242 -4.05 -22.12 -7.12
N ARG A 243 -2.97 -21.69 -6.48
CA ARG A 243 -2.72 -21.97 -5.05
C ARG A 243 -2.86 -20.69 -4.24
N PHE A 244 -3.75 -20.68 -3.26
CA PHE A 244 -3.82 -19.68 -2.21
C PHE A 244 -2.93 -20.11 -1.06
N THR A 245 -2.04 -19.22 -0.61
CA THR A 245 -1.08 -19.56 0.45
C THR A 245 -1.49 -19.03 1.83
N GLY A 246 -2.43 -18.08 1.87
CA GLY A 246 -2.55 -17.23 3.04
C GLY A 246 -1.36 -16.28 3.17
N ALA A 247 -1.22 -15.66 4.34
CA ALA A 247 -0.06 -14.83 4.66
C ALA A 247 1.21 -15.69 4.72
N LEU A 248 2.28 -15.19 4.09
CA LEU A 248 3.59 -15.85 4.10
C LEU A 248 4.59 -15.04 4.93
N GLY A 249 5.42 -15.72 5.69
CA GLY A 249 6.61 -15.12 6.28
C GLY A 249 7.66 -14.73 5.22
N PRO A 250 8.63 -13.87 5.57
CA PRO A 250 9.58 -13.29 4.61
C PRO A 250 10.31 -14.33 3.74
N SER A 251 10.86 -15.38 4.35
CA SER A 251 11.62 -16.42 3.63
C SER A 251 10.73 -17.21 2.65
N ALA A 252 9.49 -17.53 3.03
CA ALA A 252 8.55 -18.24 2.16
C ALA A 252 8.11 -17.35 0.99
N LEU A 253 7.88 -16.06 1.24
CA LEU A 253 7.56 -15.09 0.19
C LEU A 253 8.73 -14.91 -0.78
N ASP A 254 9.97 -14.86 -0.28
CA ASP A 254 11.17 -14.81 -1.11
C ASP A 254 11.27 -16.04 -2.04
N GLY A 255 10.91 -17.23 -1.54
CA GLY A 255 10.82 -18.45 -2.34
C GLY A 255 9.80 -18.35 -3.48
N GLU A 256 8.63 -17.78 -3.23
CA GLU A 256 7.62 -17.56 -4.30
C GLU A 256 8.10 -16.55 -5.35
N PHE A 257 8.73 -15.45 -4.92
CA PHE A 257 9.34 -14.51 -5.85
C PHE A 257 10.46 -15.15 -6.68
N ALA A 258 11.30 -15.98 -6.06
CA ALA A 258 12.40 -16.66 -6.76
C ALA A 258 11.91 -17.55 -7.91
N CYS A 259 10.74 -18.17 -7.75
CA CYS A 259 10.11 -19.01 -8.77
C CYS A 259 9.24 -18.22 -9.77
N ALA A 260 8.98 -16.95 -9.56
CA ALA A 260 8.06 -16.18 -10.40
C ALA A 260 8.67 -15.82 -11.75
N ASP A 261 7.93 -16.08 -12.83
CA ASP A 261 8.24 -15.60 -14.17
C ASP A 261 7.60 -14.25 -14.47
N LEU A 262 6.40 -14.02 -13.92
CA LEU A 262 5.64 -12.78 -14.03
C LEU A 262 4.90 -12.50 -12.71
N MET A 263 5.00 -11.29 -12.18
CA MET A 263 4.14 -10.83 -11.11
C MET A 263 2.91 -10.14 -11.70
N VAL A 264 1.71 -10.47 -11.19
CA VAL A 264 0.44 -9.89 -11.66
C VAL A 264 -0.26 -9.17 -10.51
N LEU A 265 -0.56 -7.88 -10.69
CA LEU A 265 -1.27 -7.05 -9.71
C LEU A 265 -2.44 -6.31 -10.36
N PRO A 266 -3.66 -6.90 -10.40
CA PRO A 266 -4.82 -6.34 -11.07
C PRO A 266 -5.64 -5.42 -10.17
N SER A 267 -5.00 -4.71 -9.25
CA SER A 267 -5.67 -3.88 -8.26
C SER A 267 -6.57 -2.82 -8.89
N ARG A 268 -7.68 -2.51 -8.21
CA ARG A 268 -8.61 -1.44 -8.59
C ARG A 268 -8.17 -0.07 -8.06
N ALA A 269 -7.43 -0.06 -6.94
CA ALA A 269 -6.85 1.14 -6.35
C ALA A 269 -5.50 0.82 -5.69
N GLU A 270 -4.51 1.69 -5.90
CA GLU A 270 -3.19 1.61 -5.28
C GLU A 270 -2.60 3.01 -5.09
N THR A 271 -2.09 3.25 -3.92
CA THR A 271 -1.36 4.49 -3.60
C THR A 271 0.12 4.41 -3.89
N TYR A 272 0.69 3.18 -3.97
CA TYR A 272 2.05 2.92 -4.41
C TYR A 272 2.17 1.53 -5.05
N GLY A 273 1.85 0.46 -4.29
CA GLY A 273 2.01 -0.92 -4.75
C GLY A 273 3.43 -1.45 -4.47
N MET A 274 3.85 -1.48 -3.21
CA MET A 274 5.21 -1.90 -2.80
C MET A 274 5.63 -3.24 -3.38
N VAL A 275 4.72 -4.18 -3.53
CA VAL A 275 5.00 -5.51 -4.12
C VAL A 275 5.46 -5.43 -5.57
N VAL A 276 5.11 -4.38 -6.32
CA VAL A 276 5.62 -4.12 -7.68
C VAL A 276 7.12 -3.80 -7.61
N SER A 277 7.52 -2.91 -6.73
CA SER A 277 8.93 -2.59 -6.55
C SER A 277 9.74 -3.77 -6.00
N GLU A 278 9.12 -4.64 -5.17
CA GLU A 278 9.73 -5.88 -4.68
C GLU A 278 9.96 -6.91 -5.81
N ALA A 279 9.02 -7.05 -6.73
CA ALA A 279 9.19 -7.88 -7.92
C ALA A 279 10.32 -7.33 -8.82
N LEU A 280 10.30 -6.02 -9.09
CA LEU A 280 11.32 -5.36 -9.91
C LEU A 280 12.71 -5.41 -9.27
N ALA A 281 12.81 -5.36 -7.92
CA ALA A 281 14.06 -5.56 -7.19
C ALA A 281 14.69 -6.94 -7.43
N ARG A 282 13.86 -7.93 -7.79
CA ARG A 282 14.26 -9.29 -8.16
C ARG A 282 14.37 -9.51 -9.66
N GLY A 283 14.18 -8.45 -10.47
CA GLY A 283 14.19 -8.53 -11.92
C GLY A 283 13.00 -9.30 -12.51
N VAL A 284 11.93 -9.47 -11.74
CA VAL A 284 10.68 -10.08 -12.20
C VAL A 284 9.85 -9.01 -12.89
N PRO A 285 9.47 -9.20 -14.17
CA PRO A 285 8.58 -8.29 -14.86
C PRO A 285 7.18 -8.30 -14.24
N VAL A 286 6.43 -7.24 -14.47
CA VAL A 286 5.10 -7.09 -13.86
C VAL A 286 4.02 -6.93 -14.92
N LEU A 287 2.82 -7.45 -14.63
CA LEU A 287 1.58 -7.12 -15.32
C LEU A 287 0.66 -6.47 -14.27
N ALA A 288 0.40 -5.19 -14.41
CA ALA A 288 -0.38 -4.44 -13.44
C ALA A 288 -1.52 -3.65 -14.10
N SER A 289 -2.55 -3.35 -13.33
CA SER A 289 -3.54 -2.36 -13.73
C SER A 289 -2.93 -0.95 -13.72
N GLY A 290 -3.49 -0.03 -14.51
CA GLY A 290 -3.16 1.39 -14.46
C GLY A 290 -3.81 2.13 -13.29
N ALA A 291 -4.11 1.43 -12.18
CA ALA A 291 -4.78 1.99 -11.01
C ALA A 291 -3.83 2.87 -10.19
N GLY A 292 -4.28 4.08 -9.89
CA GLY A 292 -3.60 4.96 -8.95
C GLY A 292 -2.13 5.22 -9.32
N ALA A 293 -1.23 4.94 -8.39
CA ALA A 293 0.20 5.15 -8.56
C ALA A 293 0.94 4.01 -9.31
N LEU A 294 0.29 2.91 -9.67
CA LEU A 294 0.99 1.77 -10.30
C LEU A 294 1.80 2.15 -11.54
N PRO A 295 1.35 3.03 -12.45
CA PRO A 295 2.18 3.50 -13.56
C PRO A 295 3.47 4.21 -13.11
N GLU A 296 3.42 4.99 -12.02
CA GLU A 296 4.59 5.66 -11.44
C GLU A 296 5.54 4.62 -10.80
N THR A 297 5.01 3.64 -10.06
CA THR A 297 5.79 2.60 -9.38
C THR A 297 6.47 1.66 -10.36
N VAL A 298 5.77 1.20 -11.38
CA VAL A 298 6.35 0.42 -12.48
C VAL A 298 7.46 1.23 -13.15
N GLY A 299 7.18 2.48 -13.46
CA GLY A 299 8.15 3.44 -13.99
C GLY A 299 8.66 3.06 -15.38
N ARG A 300 9.78 3.70 -15.73
CA ARG A 300 10.45 3.51 -17.01
C ARG A 300 11.95 3.31 -16.81
N VAL A 301 12.59 2.74 -17.79
CA VAL A 301 14.04 2.56 -17.89
C VAL A 301 14.57 3.26 -19.15
N SER A 302 15.86 3.14 -19.43
CA SER A 302 16.51 3.77 -20.58
C SER A 302 15.74 3.55 -21.88
N GLY A 303 15.67 4.59 -22.72
CA GLY A 303 14.89 4.57 -23.95
C GLY A 303 13.37 4.52 -23.77
N GLY A 304 12.86 4.87 -22.55
CA GLY A 304 11.42 4.90 -22.28
C GLY A 304 10.74 3.54 -22.14
N ARG A 305 11.52 2.44 -22.13
CA ARG A 305 10.99 1.07 -21.96
C ARG A 305 10.33 0.92 -20.60
N VAL A 306 9.27 0.13 -20.54
CA VAL A 306 8.52 -0.18 -19.31
C VAL A 306 8.88 -1.60 -18.86
N PRO A 307 9.19 -1.84 -17.58
CA PRO A 307 9.55 -3.17 -17.05
C PRO A 307 8.33 -4.06 -16.81
N GLY A 308 7.24 -3.85 -17.54
CA GLY A 308 6.00 -4.57 -17.37
C GLY A 308 4.95 -4.20 -18.42
N LEU A 309 3.77 -4.77 -18.26
CA LEU A 309 2.56 -4.46 -19.01
C LEU A 309 1.58 -3.73 -18.10
N LEU A 310 0.99 -2.65 -18.60
CA LEU A 310 -0.08 -1.92 -17.90
C LEU A 310 -1.38 -2.09 -18.68
N VAL A 311 -2.48 -2.38 -17.96
CA VAL A 311 -3.83 -2.54 -18.51
C VAL A 311 -4.81 -1.60 -17.80
N PRO A 312 -5.94 -1.22 -18.43
CA PRO A 312 -6.97 -0.45 -17.74
C PRO A 312 -7.42 -1.12 -16.44
N SER A 313 -7.65 -0.32 -15.40
CA SER A 313 -8.15 -0.82 -14.11
C SER A 313 -9.58 -1.37 -14.27
N GLY A 314 -9.87 -2.51 -13.65
CA GLY A 314 -11.18 -3.14 -13.70
C GLY A 314 -11.46 -3.95 -14.98
N ASP A 315 -10.55 -3.97 -15.95
CA ASP A 315 -10.74 -4.63 -17.24
C ASP A 315 -10.11 -6.02 -17.29
N ALA A 316 -10.91 -7.04 -17.00
CA ALA A 316 -10.49 -8.44 -17.09
C ALA A 316 -10.17 -8.89 -18.55
N SER A 317 -10.76 -8.25 -19.57
CA SER A 317 -10.50 -8.55 -20.97
C SER A 317 -9.11 -8.07 -21.40
N ALA A 318 -8.78 -6.83 -21.05
CA ALA A 318 -7.44 -6.28 -21.29
C ALA A 318 -6.36 -7.09 -20.53
N LEU A 319 -6.67 -7.49 -19.28
CA LEU A 319 -5.77 -8.35 -18.49
C LEU A 319 -5.57 -9.71 -19.16
N ALA A 320 -6.64 -10.34 -19.66
CA ALA A 320 -6.56 -11.61 -20.41
C ALA A 320 -5.76 -11.47 -21.69
N GLY A 321 -5.96 -10.40 -22.45
CA GLY A 321 -5.20 -10.10 -23.66
C GLY A 321 -3.71 -9.88 -23.38
N ALA A 322 -3.37 -9.19 -22.30
CA ALA A 322 -1.99 -8.98 -21.87
C ALA A 322 -1.30 -10.29 -21.46
N LEU A 323 -2.00 -11.17 -20.72
CA LEU A 323 -1.54 -12.52 -20.43
C LEU A 323 -1.36 -13.35 -21.70
N GLY A 324 -2.30 -13.29 -22.64
CA GLY A 324 -2.19 -13.95 -23.93
C GLY A 324 -0.93 -13.54 -24.71
N ARG A 325 -0.62 -12.23 -24.73
CA ARG A 325 0.64 -11.71 -25.32
C ARG A 325 1.86 -12.20 -24.56
N TRP A 326 1.81 -12.20 -23.23
CA TRP A 326 2.90 -12.73 -22.40
C TRP A 326 3.27 -14.16 -22.78
N TRP A 327 2.29 -15.06 -22.93
CA TRP A 327 2.57 -16.45 -23.32
C TRP A 327 2.91 -16.62 -24.82
N GLY A 328 2.31 -15.80 -25.69
CA GLY A 328 2.48 -15.91 -27.13
C GLY A 328 3.77 -15.31 -27.70
N ASP A 329 4.39 -14.36 -26.98
CA ASP A 329 5.51 -13.56 -27.51
C ASP A 329 6.77 -13.71 -26.63
N GLY A 330 7.71 -14.53 -27.10
CA GLY A 330 9.01 -14.75 -26.44
C GLY A 330 9.89 -13.51 -26.42
N ALA A 331 9.87 -12.71 -27.50
CA ALA A 331 10.67 -11.48 -27.58
C ALA A 331 10.17 -10.42 -26.58
N LEU A 332 8.86 -10.30 -26.43
CA LEU A 332 8.25 -9.46 -25.39
C LEU A 332 8.74 -9.86 -23.99
N ARG A 333 8.72 -11.17 -23.66
CA ARG A 333 9.19 -11.65 -22.34
C ARG A 333 10.66 -11.30 -22.09
N VAL A 334 11.52 -11.52 -23.08
CA VAL A 334 12.94 -11.18 -22.99
C VAL A 334 13.13 -9.68 -22.76
N GLY A 335 12.42 -8.85 -23.52
CA GLY A 335 12.48 -7.40 -23.39
C GLY A 335 11.99 -6.89 -22.02
N LEU A 336 10.86 -7.42 -21.52
CA LEU A 336 10.32 -7.06 -20.23
C LEU A 336 11.24 -7.49 -19.07
N ARG A 337 11.83 -8.68 -19.16
CA ARG A 337 12.78 -9.16 -18.14
C ARG A 337 14.06 -8.33 -18.13
N ALA A 338 14.59 -7.94 -19.29
CA ALA A 338 15.73 -7.03 -19.38
C ALA A 338 15.42 -5.67 -18.75
N ALA A 339 14.25 -5.09 -19.06
CA ALA A 339 13.82 -3.83 -18.47
C ALA A 339 13.59 -3.94 -16.96
N ALA A 340 13.05 -5.05 -16.43
CA ALA A 340 12.88 -5.28 -15.00
C ALA A 340 14.24 -5.34 -14.27
N ARG A 341 15.23 -6.00 -14.87
CA ARG A 341 16.60 -6.04 -14.32
C ARG A 341 17.26 -4.65 -14.30
N GLU A 342 17.04 -3.85 -15.33
CA GLU A 342 17.53 -2.47 -15.39
C GLU A 342 16.82 -1.59 -14.35
N ARG A 343 15.50 -1.70 -14.21
CA ARG A 343 14.70 -0.94 -13.23
C ARG A 343 15.15 -1.16 -11.79
N ARG A 344 15.65 -2.35 -11.47
CA ARG A 344 16.19 -2.70 -10.16
C ARG A 344 17.23 -1.70 -9.65
N ALA A 345 18.08 -1.19 -10.53
CA ALA A 345 19.12 -0.21 -10.18
C ALA A 345 18.56 1.20 -9.88
N LEU A 346 17.34 1.47 -10.33
CA LEU A 346 16.66 2.76 -10.21
C LEU A 346 15.67 2.81 -9.03
N LEU A 347 15.47 1.69 -8.33
CA LEU A 347 14.56 1.64 -7.18
C LEU A 347 15.14 2.41 -5.99
N ARG A 348 14.29 3.14 -5.30
CA ARG A 348 14.66 3.93 -4.13
C ARG A 348 15.00 3.02 -2.94
N SER A 349 15.95 3.43 -2.13
CA SER A 349 16.27 2.77 -0.87
C SER A 349 15.40 3.30 0.28
N TRP A 350 15.25 2.52 1.33
CA TRP A 350 14.61 2.98 2.57
C TRP A 350 15.35 4.15 3.23
N ARG A 351 16.69 4.19 3.10
CA ARG A 351 17.50 5.35 3.53
C ARG A 351 17.08 6.63 2.83
N SER A 352 16.81 6.59 1.51
CA SER A 352 16.33 7.75 0.76
C SER A 352 14.92 8.15 1.20
N ALA A 353 14.04 7.17 1.46
CA ALA A 353 12.70 7.42 1.98
C ALA A 353 12.74 8.10 3.36
N ALA A 354 13.60 7.61 4.27
CA ALA A 354 13.79 8.21 5.59
C ALA A 354 14.37 9.63 5.51
N ALA A 355 15.27 9.91 4.57
CA ALA A 355 15.79 11.25 4.35
C ALA A 355 14.69 12.22 3.86
N ASP A 356 13.76 11.75 3.01
CA ASP A 356 12.61 12.56 2.60
C ASP A 356 11.66 12.79 3.78
N MET A 357 11.38 11.77 4.59
CA MET A 357 10.58 11.92 5.80
C MET A 357 11.22 12.89 6.79
N ALA A 358 12.53 12.81 6.98
CA ALA A 358 13.28 13.72 7.84
C ALA A 358 13.04 15.18 7.44
N ARG A 359 13.11 15.51 6.13
CA ARG A 359 12.80 16.86 5.64
C ARG A 359 11.38 17.32 5.98
N VAL A 360 10.40 16.43 5.90
CA VAL A 360 9.02 16.76 6.29
C VAL A 360 8.92 17.00 7.80
N LEU A 361 9.59 16.18 8.61
CA LEU A 361 9.61 16.33 10.06
C LEU A 361 10.35 17.61 10.48
N GLU A 362 11.43 17.99 9.79
CA GLU A 362 12.11 19.28 10.01
C GLU A 362 11.18 20.48 9.78
N LEU A 363 10.31 20.44 8.77
CA LEU A 363 9.30 21.47 8.56
C LEU A 363 8.32 21.55 9.75
N LEU A 364 7.99 20.43 10.40
CA LEU A 364 7.20 20.46 11.62
C LEU A 364 7.93 21.13 12.78
N HIS A 365 9.25 21.06 12.85
CA HIS A 365 10.04 21.76 13.87
C HIS A 365 10.25 23.23 13.54
N GLY A 366 10.49 23.58 12.27
CA GLY A 366 10.83 24.94 11.80
C GLY A 366 9.68 25.96 11.88
N ASP A 367 8.45 25.53 11.69
CA ASP A 367 7.28 26.41 11.81
C ASP A 367 7.11 27.02 13.23
N ARG A 368 7.90 26.58 14.21
CA ARG A 368 7.94 27.17 15.58
C ARG A 368 8.63 28.54 15.60
N ALA A 369 9.71 28.72 14.81
CA ALA A 369 10.47 29.97 14.79
C ALA A 369 9.65 31.14 14.20
N ALA A 370 8.76 30.87 13.24
CA ALA A 370 7.91 31.88 12.63
C ALA A 370 6.74 32.33 13.57
N ALA A 371 6.24 31.46 14.43
CA ALA A 371 5.15 31.77 15.34
C ALA A 371 5.62 32.51 16.62
N GLU A 372 6.86 32.30 17.05
CA GLU A 372 7.44 32.96 18.24
C GLU A 372 8.05 34.35 17.90
N GLY A 373 8.37 34.60 16.63
CA GLY A 373 8.92 35.89 16.15
C GLY A 373 7.89 36.98 15.89
N THR A 374 6.59 36.68 16.06
CA THR A 374 5.47 37.64 15.79
C THR A 374 4.71 38.02 17.08
N ARG A 375 5.29 37.82 18.26
CA ARG A 375 4.73 38.33 19.55
C ARG A 375 5.60 39.41 20.09
#